data_3a2388f6169d0a1082bc4df5986f558c
#
_entry.id   3a2388f6169d0a1082bc4df5986f558c
#
_cell.length_a   1.000
_cell.length_b   1.000
_cell.length_c   1.000
_cell.angle_alpha   90.00
_cell.angle_beta   90.00
_cell.angle_gamma   90.00
#
_symmetry.space_group_name_H-M   'P 1'
#
loop_
_entity.id
_entity.type
_entity.pdbx_description
1 polymer ?
#
loop_
_entity_poly.entity_id
_entity_poly.type
_entity_poly.pdbx_seq_one_letter_code
_entity_poly.pdbx_strand_id
1 'polypeptide(L)'
;MWTSKTNNGPPQGKEREAGRSARNRPGPNLSDPASQYEIPYGFIGMPINYSMACMRYMHLYGEERTRQALAEIAVSTRKWALKNPKAYMKDPMTFDDYHESRWISWPFRLFDCCLVTDGGGAYIVTKKEIANTLPKKPVWVLGVSEGHDHGIISQMPDLTSTTARNTGPAALKMSGLTHDDIDLAMIYDSFTYTVLATLESLGFCKPGEGADFVANQRTAPGGDFPMNTNGGGLSYCHTGMYGMFLVLEAVRQLRGETGERQLENPKTCLINGTGGALSSTGTIILAID
;
A
#
# COMPACT_ATOMS: atom_id res chain seq x y z
N MET A 1 -4.96 7.08 22.81
CA MET A 1 -6.36 7.11 22.36
C MET A 1 -6.39 7.82 21.02
N TRP A 2 -6.64 7.12 19.93
CA TRP A 2 -6.62 7.69 18.60
C TRP A 2 -8.04 8.08 18.19
N THR A 3 -8.27 9.35 17.87
CA THR A 3 -9.54 9.84 17.32
C THR A 3 -9.31 10.26 15.87
N SER A 4 -9.85 9.52 14.91
CA SER A 4 -9.99 10.02 13.54
C SER A 4 -11.12 11.06 13.54
N LYS A 5 -10.82 12.32 13.33
CA LYS A 5 -11.85 13.25 12.85
C LYS A 5 -11.99 12.98 11.36
N THR A 6 -12.98 12.20 10.98
CA THR A 6 -13.45 12.17 9.61
C THR A 6 -14.14 13.51 9.37
N ASN A 7 -13.55 14.37 8.54
CA ASN A 7 -14.35 15.41 7.92
C ASN A 7 -15.35 14.68 7.04
N ASN A 8 -16.64 14.79 7.35
CA ASN A 8 -17.71 14.40 6.48
C ASN A 8 -17.35 14.87 5.08
N GLY A 9 -17.55 14.01 4.08
CA GLY A 9 -17.23 14.31 2.69
C GLY A 9 -17.72 15.70 2.28
N PRO A 10 -17.18 16.29 1.24
CA PRO A 10 -17.43 17.68 0.91
C PRO A 10 -18.94 17.92 0.87
N PRO A 11 -19.44 18.96 1.57
CA PRO A 11 -20.84 19.29 1.53
C PRO A 11 -21.24 19.47 0.07
N GLN A 12 -22.26 18.74 -0.36
CA GLN A 12 -22.83 18.91 -1.68
C GLN A 12 -23.25 20.38 -1.81
N GLY A 13 -22.68 21.10 -2.77
CA GLY A 13 -23.10 22.46 -3.11
C GLY A 13 -22.14 23.60 -2.76
N LYS A 14 -20.95 23.34 -2.24
CA LYS A 14 -19.90 24.37 -2.22
C LYS A 14 -18.88 24.05 -3.31
N GLU A 15 -18.83 24.89 -4.33
CA GLU A 15 -17.70 24.92 -5.25
C GLU A 15 -16.41 24.94 -4.43
N ARG A 16 -15.60 23.91 -4.59
CA ARG A 16 -14.27 23.87 -3.96
C ARG A 16 -13.55 25.15 -4.42
N GLU A 17 -13.08 25.92 -3.47
CA GLU A 17 -12.02 26.89 -3.72
C GLU A 17 -10.73 26.15 -4.17
N ALA A 18 -10.83 25.43 -5.26
CA ALA A 18 -9.68 24.81 -5.94
C ALA A 18 -8.69 25.89 -6.46
N GLY A 19 -9.10 27.15 -6.39
CA GLY A 19 -8.30 28.26 -6.89
C GLY A 19 -7.21 28.80 -5.96
N ARG A 20 -7.28 28.54 -4.66
CA ARG A 20 -6.28 29.15 -3.74
C ARG A 20 -5.03 28.32 -3.54
N SER A 21 -5.10 27.00 -3.57
CA SER A 21 -3.93 26.12 -3.42
C SER A 21 -3.02 26.13 -4.67
N ALA A 22 -3.57 26.35 -5.85
CA ALA A 22 -2.80 26.37 -7.10
C ALA A 22 -2.04 27.70 -7.31
N ARG A 23 -2.52 28.82 -6.74
CA ARG A 23 -1.94 30.14 -6.97
C ARG A 23 -0.65 30.42 -6.21
N ASN A 24 -0.30 29.62 -5.20
CA ASN A 24 0.91 29.78 -4.38
C ASN A 24 1.93 28.66 -4.54
N ARG A 25 1.80 27.80 -5.57
CA ARG A 25 2.89 26.88 -5.88
C ARG A 25 3.99 27.67 -6.58
N PRO A 26 5.27 27.57 -6.11
CA PRO A 26 6.39 28.08 -6.87
C PRO A 26 6.29 27.58 -8.31
N GLY A 27 6.58 28.44 -9.27
CA GLY A 27 6.66 28.03 -10.67
C GLY A 27 7.66 26.86 -10.86
N PRO A 28 7.63 26.20 -12.03
CA PRO A 28 8.54 25.09 -12.29
C PRO A 28 9.99 25.49 -12.02
N ASN A 29 10.66 24.74 -11.14
CA ASN A 29 12.10 24.92 -10.94
C ASN A 29 12.83 24.27 -12.12
N LEU A 30 13.35 25.06 -13.03
CA LEU A 30 14.04 24.58 -14.24
C LEU A 30 15.32 23.76 -13.94
N SER A 31 15.83 23.80 -12.72
CA SER A 31 16.91 22.90 -12.29
C SER A 31 16.42 21.53 -11.82
N ASP A 32 15.12 21.36 -11.63
CA ASP A 32 14.54 20.09 -11.23
C ASP A 32 14.26 19.21 -12.45
N PRO A 33 14.77 17.97 -12.51
CA PRO A 33 14.55 17.05 -13.62
C PRO A 33 13.07 16.83 -13.95
N ALA A 34 12.17 16.74 -12.96
CA ALA A 34 10.74 16.57 -13.20
C ALA A 34 10.17 17.77 -13.99
N SER A 35 10.60 18.99 -13.67
CA SER A 35 10.18 20.20 -14.39
C SER A 35 10.66 20.20 -15.84
N GLN A 36 11.79 19.57 -16.13
CA GLN A 36 12.37 19.53 -17.47
C GLN A 36 11.84 18.38 -18.34
N TYR A 37 11.63 17.20 -17.73
CA TYR A 37 11.40 15.95 -18.48
C TYR A 37 10.03 15.31 -18.24
N GLU A 38 9.26 15.76 -17.23
CA GLU A 38 7.93 15.19 -16.92
C GLU A 38 6.81 16.22 -17.15
N ILE A 39 6.92 17.40 -16.55
CA ILE A 39 5.86 18.43 -16.62
C ILE A 39 5.53 18.84 -18.07
N PRO A 40 6.48 19.01 -19.01
CA PRO A 40 6.16 19.35 -20.40
C PRO A 40 5.28 18.33 -21.11
N TYR A 41 5.28 17.07 -20.65
CA TYR A 41 4.44 15.99 -21.18
C TYR A 41 3.15 15.78 -20.39
N GLY A 42 2.85 16.67 -19.43
CA GLY A 42 1.63 16.62 -18.65
C GLY A 42 1.69 15.69 -17.42
N PHE A 43 2.87 15.23 -17.00
CA PHE A 43 3.03 14.41 -15.79
C PHE A 43 2.87 15.26 -14.53
N ILE A 44 1.61 15.53 -14.17
CA ILE A 44 1.27 16.35 -13.03
C ILE A 44 0.50 15.50 -12.00
N GLY A 45 1.20 15.08 -10.95
CA GLY A 45 0.62 14.35 -9.82
C GLY A 45 0.81 12.83 -9.87
N MET A 46 0.68 12.22 -8.72
CA MET A 46 0.98 10.79 -8.51
C MET A 46 0.15 9.83 -9.38
N PRO A 47 -1.16 10.03 -9.62
CA PRO A 47 -1.93 9.10 -10.45
C PRO A 47 -1.33 8.90 -11.84
N ILE A 48 -0.79 9.96 -12.47
CA ILE A 48 -0.20 9.86 -13.82
C ILE A 48 1.11 9.08 -13.78
N ASN A 49 1.96 9.34 -12.79
CA ASN A 49 3.24 8.64 -12.65
C ASN A 49 3.03 7.13 -12.48
N TYR A 50 2.14 6.73 -11.59
CA TYR A 50 1.83 5.31 -11.37
C TYR A 50 1.09 4.68 -12.56
N SER A 51 0.24 5.44 -13.28
CA SER A 51 -0.41 4.98 -14.50
C SER A 51 0.59 4.53 -15.56
N MET A 52 1.66 5.30 -15.76
CA MET A 52 2.70 4.93 -16.73
C MET A 52 3.36 3.61 -16.38
N ALA A 53 3.71 3.42 -15.12
CA ALA A 53 4.29 2.16 -14.67
C ALA A 53 3.31 1.00 -14.89
N CYS A 54 2.05 1.20 -14.55
CA CYS A 54 0.99 0.22 -14.79
C CYS A 54 0.79 -0.07 -16.29
N MET A 55 0.79 0.95 -17.14
CA MET A 55 0.69 0.77 -18.60
C MET A 55 1.86 -0.03 -19.16
N ARG A 56 3.08 0.17 -18.65
CA ARG A 56 4.23 -0.65 -19.03
C ARG A 56 4.03 -2.10 -18.64
N TYR A 57 3.52 -2.34 -17.43
CA TYR A 57 3.19 -3.68 -16.96
C TYR A 57 2.13 -4.36 -17.84
N MET A 58 1.04 -3.64 -18.17
CA MET A 58 -0.02 -4.10 -19.06
C MET A 58 0.51 -4.46 -20.45
N HIS A 59 1.44 -3.65 -20.98
CA HIS A 59 2.07 -3.93 -22.29
C HIS A 59 2.87 -5.23 -22.29
N LEU A 60 3.55 -5.54 -21.18
CA LEU A 60 4.40 -6.74 -21.08
C LEU A 60 3.60 -8.01 -20.73
N TYR A 61 2.59 -7.88 -19.87
CA TYR A 61 1.93 -9.04 -19.25
C TYR A 61 0.44 -9.15 -19.58
N GLY A 62 -0.10 -8.23 -20.36
CA GLY A 62 -1.49 -8.24 -20.82
C GLY A 62 -2.39 -7.27 -20.07
N GLU A 63 -3.20 -6.54 -20.84
CA GLU A 63 -4.07 -5.50 -20.31
C GLU A 63 -5.19 -6.07 -19.44
N GLU A 64 -5.99 -6.98 -20.00
CA GLU A 64 -7.17 -7.53 -19.34
C GLU A 64 -6.81 -8.26 -18.04
N ARG A 65 -5.76 -9.06 -18.08
CA ARG A 65 -5.25 -9.78 -16.90
C ARG A 65 -4.78 -8.83 -15.80
N THR A 66 -4.10 -7.75 -16.19
CA THR A 66 -3.67 -6.73 -15.23
C THR A 66 -4.88 -6.02 -14.62
N ARG A 67 -5.84 -5.58 -15.41
CA ARG A 67 -7.04 -4.90 -14.93
C ARG A 67 -7.85 -5.78 -13.97
N GLN A 68 -7.96 -7.07 -14.26
CA GLN A 68 -8.59 -8.02 -13.34
C GLN A 68 -7.83 -8.11 -12.01
N ALA A 69 -6.49 -8.15 -12.05
CA ALA A 69 -5.67 -8.16 -10.83
C ALA A 69 -5.86 -6.89 -9.98
N LEU A 70 -5.96 -5.71 -10.61
CA LEU A 70 -6.23 -4.46 -9.89
C LEU A 70 -7.59 -4.51 -9.20
N ALA A 71 -8.62 -5.06 -9.86
CA ALA A 71 -9.95 -5.26 -9.29
C ALA A 71 -9.91 -6.25 -8.10
N GLU A 72 -9.20 -7.38 -8.23
CA GLU A 72 -9.01 -8.36 -7.15
C GLU A 72 -8.42 -7.69 -5.90
N ILE A 73 -7.38 -6.88 -6.05
CA ILE A 73 -6.74 -6.15 -4.95
C ILE A 73 -7.71 -5.15 -4.31
N ALA A 74 -8.41 -4.36 -5.11
CA ALA A 74 -9.35 -3.35 -4.61
C ALA A 74 -10.50 -3.98 -3.81
N VAL A 75 -11.13 -5.02 -4.37
CA VAL A 75 -12.27 -5.72 -3.75
C VAL A 75 -11.83 -6.47 -2.48
N SER A 76 -10.67 -7.16 -2.51
CA SER A 76 -10.12 -7.83 -1.33
C SER A 76 -9.87 -6.85 -0.17
N THR A 77 -9.24 -5.72 -0.49
CA THR A 77 -8.94 -4.67 0.49
C THR A 77 -10.23 -4.06 1.07
N ARG A 78 -11.27 -3.88 0.25
CA ARG A 78 -12.57 -3.42 0.72
C ARG A 78 -13.23 -4.42 1.66
N LYS A 79 -13.16 -5.72 1.39
CA LYS A 79 -13.70 -6.76 2.29
C LYS A 79 -13.05 -6.72 3.68
N TRP A 80 -11.75 -6.45 3.76
CA TRP A 80 -11.07 -6.22 5.04
C TRP A 80 -11.53 -4.94 5.73
N ALA A 81 -11.70 -3.85 4.98
CA ALA A 81 -12.18 -2.58 5.53
C ALA A 81 -13.54 -2.71 6.20
N LEU A 82 -14.45 -3.52 5.65
CA LEU A 82 -15.78 -3.75 6.24
C LEU A 82 -15.71 -4.37 7.64
N LYS A 83 -14.66 -5.13 7.94
CA LYS A 83 -14.40 -5.70 9.27
C LYS A 83 -13.68 -4.72 10.22
N ASN A 84 -13.29 -3.55 9.72
CA ASN A 84 -12.61 -2.54 10.52
C ASN A 84 -13.56 -1.37 10.87
N PRO A 85 -14.03 -1.26 12.13
CA PRO A 85 -14.96 -0.20 12.53
C PRO A 85 -14.38 1.22 12.31
N LYS A 86 -13.06 1.34 12.17
CA LYS A 86 -12.37 2.61 11.93
C LYS A 86 -12.10 2.90 10.44
N ALA A 87 -12.44 2.00 9.53
CA ALA A 87 -12.24 2.24 8.11
C ALA A 87 -13.10 3.41 7.62
N TYR A 88 -12.58 4.16 6.65
CA TYR A 88 -13.31 5.26 6.02
C TYR A 88 -14.44 4.74 5.12
N MET A 89 -14.14 3.73 4.28
CA MET A 89 -15.11 3.09 3.41
C MET A 89 -15.92 2.05 4.19
N LYS A 90 -17.25 2.17 4.15
CA LYS A 90 -18.20 1.33 4.91
C LYS A 90 -19.11 0.49 4.02
N ASP A 91 -19.20 0.81 2.75
CA ASP A 91 -20.09 0.13 1.83
C ASP A 91 -19.37 -1.05 1.16
N PRO A 92 -20.02 -2.20 0.98
CA PRO A 92 -19.50 -3.30 0.17
C PRO A 92 -19.14 -2.81 -1.24
N MET A 93 -18.25 -3.50 -1.89
CA MET A 93 -17.84 -3.23 -3.27
C MET A 93 -17.76 -4.54 -4.03
N THR A 94 -18.49 -4.62 -5.13
CA THR A 94 -18.43 -5.72 -6.09
C THR A 94 -17.40 -5.45 -7.18
N PHE A 95 -17.11 -6.45 -8.01
CA PHE A 95 -16.30 -6.24 -9.22
C PHE A 95 -16.99 -5.30 -10.20
N ASP A 96 -18.33 -5.35 -10.32
CA ASP A 96 -19.08 -4.44 -11.18
C ASP A 96 -18.97 -3.00 -10.70
N ASP A 97 -19.11 -2.74 -9.38
CA ASP A 97 -18.90 -1.41 -8.81
C ASP A 97 -17.48 -0.87 -9.12
N TYR A 98 -16.47 -1.74 -9.06
CA TYR A 98 -15.12 -1.37 -9.46
C TYR A 98 -15.05 -1.01 -10.95
N HIS A 99 -15.56 -1.86 -11.83
CA HIS A 99 -15.49 -1.68 -13.27
C HIS A 99 -16.35 -0.52 -13.79
N GLU A 100 -17.42 -0.16 -13.11
CA GLU A 100 -18.28 0.98 -13.44
C GLU A 100 -17.76 2.30 -12.86
N SER A 101 -16.80 2.26 -11.92
CA SER A 101 -16.28 3.47 -11.29
C SER A 101 -15.55 4.37 -12.31
N ARG A 102 -15.60 5.69 -12.06
CA ARG A 102 -15.01 6.68 -12.97
C ARG A 102 -13.50 6.53 -13.13
N TRP A 103 -13.02 6.88 -14.30
CA TRP A 103 -11.57 7.00 -14.56
C TRP A 103 -10.95 8.18 -13.82
N ILE A 104 -9.77 7.95 -13.28
CA ILE A 104 -8.93 9.00 -12.67
C ILE A 104 -7.77 9.35 -13.62
N SER A 105 -7.02 8.34 -14.03
CA SER A 105 -5.93 8.42 -15.01
C SER A 105 -5.75 7.02 -15.58
N TRP A 106 -6.02 6.82 -16.87
CA TRP A 106 -5.88 5.50 -17.48
C TRP A 106 -4.54 4.84 -17.11
N PRO A 107 -4.50 3.56 -16.64
CA PRO A 107 -5.63 2.62 -16.53
C PRO A 107 -6.35 2.63 -15.18
N PHE A 108 -6.14 3.64 -14.32
CA PHE A 108 -6.71 3.70 -12.98
C PHE A 108 -8.11 4.29 -12.93
N ARG A 109 -8.97 3.58 -12.25
CA ARG A 109 -10.29 4.00 -11.83
C ARG A 109 -10.26 4.57 -10.41
N LEU A 110 -11.40 5.04 -9.93
CA LEU A 110 -11.54 5.63 -8.59
C LEU A 110 -11.04 4.69 -7.49
N PHE A 111 -11.38 3.42 -7.56
CA PHE A 111 -11.04 2.43 -6.54
C PHE A 111 -9.63 1.83 -6.67
N ASP A 112 -8.91 2.21 -7.71
CA ASP A 112 -7.46 1.95 -7.80
C ASP A 112 -6.63 2.92 -6.97
N CYS A 113 -7.21 4.06 -6.59
CA CYS A 113 -6.52 5.16 -5.94
C CYS A 113 -6.77 5.15 -4.43
N CYS A 114 -5.72 5.40 -3.65
CA CYS A 114 -5.84 5.55 -2.21
C CYS A 114 -6.74 6.72 -1.80
N LEU A 115 -7.23 6.64 -0.59
CA LEU A 115 -8.00 7.69 0.07
C LEU A 115 -7.16 8.95 0.31
N VAL A 116 -7.84 10.04 0.59
CA VAL A 116 -7.25 11.28 1.12
C VAL A 116 -7.91 11.54 2.47
N THR A 117 -7.21 11.22 3.55
CA THR A 117 -7.72 11.36 4.92
C THR A 117 -6.66 11.96 5.83
N ASP A 118 -7.10 12.50 6.95
CA ASP A 118 -6.23 12.85 8.07
C ASP A 118 -6.04 11.64 8.98
N GLY A 119 -4.94 11.62 9.71
CA GLY A 119 -4.68 10.58 10.72
C GLY A 119 -3.25 10.63 11.23
N GLY A 120 -3.04 9.95 12.35
CA GLY A 120 -1.73 9.81 12.97
C GLY A 120 -1.66 8.53 13.78
N GLY A 121 -0.46 8.05 13.99
CA GLY A 121 -0.19 6.88 14.81
C GLY A 121 1.14 7.01 15.54
N ALA A 122 1.34 6.16 16.53
CA ALA A 122 2.60 6.05 17.24
C ALA A 122 2.84 4.61 17.66
N TYR A 123 4.10 4.19 17.63
CA TYR A 123 4.56 2.96 18.23
C TYR A 123 5.87 3.21 19.00
N ILE A 124 6.15 2.35 19.94
CA ILE A 124 7.35 2.44 20.76
C ILE A 124 8.26 1.27 20.39
N VAL A 125 9.51 1.60 20.05
CA VAL A 125 10.58 0.62 19.86
C VAL A 125 11.48 0.67 21.08
N THR A 126 11.79 -0.48 21.66
CA THR A 126 12.62 -0.57 22.86
C THR A 126 13.51 -1.81 22.82
N LYS A 127 14.45 -1.88 23.76
CA LYS A 127 15.32 -3.06 23.92
C LYS A 127 14.54 -4.25 24.48
N LYS A 128 15.00 -5.46 24.16
CA LYS A 128 14.41 -6.73 24.60
C LYS A 128 14.18 -6.79 26.12
N GLU A 129 15.18 -6.35 26.89
CA GLU A 129 15.13 -6.37 28.35
C GLU A 129 13.99 -5.53 28.90
N ILE A 130 13.72 -4.35 28.28
CA ILE A 130 12.60 -3.48 28.64
C ILE A 130 11.28 -4.08 28.13
N ALA A 131 11.26 -4.55 26.88
CA ALA A 131 10.05 -5.11 26.29
C ALA A 131 9.46 -6.25 27.14
N ASN A 132 10.31 -7.10 27.70
CA ASN A 132 9.92 -8.22 28.56
C ASN A 132 9.33 -7.81 29.91
N THR A 133 9.50 -6.55 30.33
CA THR A 133 8.89 -6.03 31.59
C THR A 133 7.55 -5.36 31.35
N LEU A 134 7.15 -5.15 30.09
CA LEU A 134 5.92 -4.46 29.74
C LEU A 134 4.73 -5.43 29.74
N PRO A 135 3.51 -4.93 30.06
CA PRO A 135 2.31 -5.76 30.16
C PRO A 135 1.81 -6.30 28.81
N LYS A 136 2.20 -5.67 27.71
CA LYS A 136 1.80 -6.09 26.35
C LYS A 136 2.79 -7.09 25.80
N LYS A 137 2.30 -8.12 25.10
CA LYS A 137 3.11 -9.10 24.42
C LYS A 137 4.09 -8.40 23.47
N PRO A 138 5.41 -8.64 23.59
CA PRO A 138 6.39 -8.08 22.67
C PRO A 138 6.13 -8.55 21.23
N VAL A 139 6.43 -7.67 20.28
CA VAL A 139 6.51 -8.00 18.85
C VAL A 139 7.93 -7.70 18.42
N TRP A 140 8.61 -8.69 17.90
CA TRP A 140 10.03 -8.62 17.58
C TRP A 140 10.24 -8.13 16.15
N VAL A 141 11.20 -7.25 15.94
CA VAL A 141 11.71 -6.89 14.64
C VAL A 141 12.84 -7.87 14.30
N LEU A 142 12.58 -8.79 13.38
CA LEU A 142 13.55 -9.81 12.99
C LEU A 142 14.42 -9.39 11.81
N GLY A 143 13.88 -8.58 10.91
CA GLY A 143 14.60 -8.12 9.74
C GLY A 143 14.11 -6.77 9.26
N VAL A 144 15.03 -5.95 8.78
CA VAL A 144 14.75 -4.64 8.20
C VAL A 144 15.66 -4.38 7.01
N SER A 145 15.15 -3.68 6.03
CA SER A 145 15.94 -3.16 4.92
C SER A 145 15.23 -1.97 4.29
N GLU A 146 15.99 -1.02 3.78
CA GLU A 146 15.48 0.10 3.01
C GLU A 146 16.32 0.32 1.76
N GLY A 147 15.74 0.98 0.76
CA GLY A 147 16.43 1.27 -0.49
C GLY A 147 15.76 2.39 -1.28
N HIS A 148 16.56 3.05 -2.09
CA HIS A 148 16.15 4.09 -3.01
C HIS A 148 16.72 3.79 -4.39
N ASP A 149 15.92 4.00 -5.43
CA ASP A 149 16.31 3.68 -6.81
C ASP A 149 16.48 4.94 -7.67
N HIS A 150 15.53 5.87 -7.57
CA HIS A 150 15.44 7.03 -8.46
C HIS A 150 14.76 8.19 -7.75
N GLY A 151 14.78 9.37 -8.36
CA GLY A 151 14.12 10.57 -7.83
C GLY A 151 12.72 10.79 -8.41
N ILE A 152 12.57 10.56 -9.71
CA ILE A 152 11.34 10.79 -10.50
C ILE A 152 11.06 9.57 -11.38
N ILE A 153 9.81 9.42 -11.85
CA ILE A 153 9.38 8.22 -12.59
C ILE A 153 10.13 8.03 -13.91
N SER A 154 10.49 9.10 -14.59
CA SER A 154 11.26 9.05 -15.84
C SER A 154 12.70 8.53 -15.68
N GLN A 155 13.21 8.49 -14.45
CA GLN A 155 14.51 7.89 -14.10
C GLN A 155 14.40 6.44 -13.64
N MET A 156 13.18 5.91 -13.49
CA MET A 156 12.97 4.54 -13.01
C MET A 156 13.54 3.54 -14.01
N PRO A 157 14.49 2.68 -13.61
CA PRO A 157 15.17 1.78 -14.55
C PRO A 157 14.24 0.75 -15.18
N ASP A 158 13.30 0.24 -14.40
CA ASP A 158 12.28 -0.71 -14.82
C ASP A 158 10.94 -0.34 -14.16
N LEU A 159 9.99 0.14 -14.97
CA LEU A 159 8.68 0.58 -14.52
C LEU A 159 7.82 -0.55 -13.91
N THR A 160 8.22 -1.79 -14.04
CA THR A 160 7.48 -2.96 -13.52
C THR A 160 8.04 -3.53 -12.21
N SER A 161 9.17 -3.01 -11.73
CA SER A 161 9.85 -3.52 -10.55
C SER A 161 10.23 -2.39 -9.60
N THR A 162 9.93 -2.54 -8.32
CA THR A 162 10.29 -1.59 -7.27
C THR A 162 11.59 -1.98 -6.55
N THR A 163 12.15 -1.08 -5.75
CA THR A 163 13.32 -1.38 -4.91
C THR A 163 13.05 -2.49 -3.89
N ALA A 164 11.79 -2.92 -3.72
CA ALA A 164 11.44 -4.08 -2.90
C ALA A 164 12.15 -5.36 -3.35
N ARG A 165 12.56 -5.47 -4.63
CA ARG A 165 13.41 -6.56 -5.16
C ARG A 165 14.75 -6.72 -4.42
N ASN A 166 15.21 -5.65 -3.79
CA ASN A 166 16.45 -5.64 -2.99
C ASN A 166 16.12 -5.72 -1.49
N THR A 167 15.12 -4.96 -1.03
CA THR A 167 14.82 -4.83 0.40
C THR A 167 14.10 -6.05 0.96
N GLY A 168 13.25 -6.72 0.17
CA GLY A 168 12.56 -7.95 0.57
C GLY A 168 13.53 -9.08 0.91
N PRO A 169 14.36 -9.53 -0.06
CA PRO A 169 15.37 -10.57 0.19
C PRO A 169 16.35 -10.23 1.31
N ALA A 170 16.75 -8.96 1.44
CA ALA A 170 17.65 -8.51 2.51
C ALA A 170 17.00 -8.63 3.90
N ALA A 171 15.74 -8.20 4.05
CA ALA A 171 14.99 -8.31 5.30
C ALA A 171 14.69 -9.78 5.67
N LEU A 172 14.30 -10.62 4.70
CA LEU A 172 14.11 -12.06 4.90
C LEU A 172 15.42 -12.75 5.33
N LYS A 173 16.52 -12.45 4.65
CA LYS A 173 17.82 -12.98 5.03
C LYS A 173 18.21 -12.59 6.45
N MET A 174 17.97 -11.35 6.86
CA MET A 174 18.27 -10.87 8.22
C MET A 174 17.38 -11.58 9.25
N SER A 175 16.11 -11.84 8.94
CA SER A 175 15.17 -12.52 9.84
C SER A 175 15.43 -14.03 9.97
N GLY A 176 16.12 -14.64 9.01
CA GLY A 176 16.27 -16.09 8.90
C GLY A 176 15.02 -16.82 8.41
N LEU A 177 14.00 -16.07 7.95
CA LEU A 177 12.74 -16.60 7.44
C LEU A 177 12.72 -16.65 5.90
N THR A 178 11.80 -17.45 5.37
CA THR A 178 11.48 -17.54 3.94
C THR A 178 10.09 -16.95 3.67
N HIS A 179 9.67 -16.90 2.42
CA HIS A 179 8.32 -16.48 2.05
C HIS A 179 7.23 -17.39 2.63
N ASP A 180 7.50 -18.68 2.75
CA ASP A 180 6.58 -19.68 3.28
C ASP A 180 6.33 -19.53 4.80
N ASP A 181 7.22 -18.80 5.48
CA ASP A 181 7.08 -18.52 6.91
C ASP A 181 6.25 -17.25 7.20
N ILE A 182 5.75 -16.56 6.16
CA ILE A 182 5.01 -15.30 6.32
C ILE A 182 3.50 -15.56 6.36
N ASP A 183 2.88 -15.35 7.53
CA ASP A 183 1.45 -15.59 7.74
C ASP A 183 0.56 -14.46 7.19
N LEU A 184 1.06 -13.22 7.13
CA LEU A 184 0.34 -12.10 6.55
C LEU A 184 1.30 -11.05 6.00
N ALA A 185 0.83 -10.26 5.03
CA ALA A 185 1.57 -9.14 4.49
C ALA A 185 0.80 -7.82 4.66
N MET A 186 1.53 -6.78 5.02
CA MET A 186 1.04 -5.41 5.08
C MET A 186 1.81 -4.59 4.05
N ILE A 187 1.21 -4.40 2.87
CA ILE A 187 1.84 -3.75 1.71
C ILE A 187 1.20 -2.39 1.45
N TYR A 188 2.02 -1.37 1.31
CA TYR A 188 1.56 -0.02 1.01
C TYR A 188 0.79 0.01 -0.32
N ASP A 189 -0.46 0.41 -0.26
CA ASP A 189 -1.41 0.43 -1.36
C ASP A 189 -1.83 1.86 -1.72
N SER A 190 -0.86 2.68 -2.13
CA SER A 190 -1.16 4.01 -2.72
C SER A 190 -2.01 3.90 -3.97
N PHE A 191 -1.81 2.84 -4.73
CA PHE A 191 -2.63 2.37 -5.85
C PHE A 191 -2.68 0.84 -5.83
N THR A 192 -3.68 0.26 -6.48
CA THR A 192 -3.75 -1.20 -6.65
C THR A 192 -2.51 -1.75 -7.35
N TYR A 193 -1.98 -1.00 -8.32
CA TYR A 193 -0.75 -1.36 -9.02
C TYR A 193 0.50 -1.38 -8.10
N THR A 194 0.55 -0.51 -7.10
CA THR A 194 1.65 -0.52 -6.12
C THR A 194 1.75 -1.88 -5.44
N VAL A 195 0.60 -2.44 -5.07
CA VAL A 195 0.54 -3.78 -4.45
C VAL A 195 1.01 -4.85 -5.41
N LEU A 196 0.51 -4.84 -6.65
CA LEU A 196 0.85 -5.82 -7.68
C LEU A 196 2.36 -5.86 -7.94
N ALA A 197 2.95 -4.70 -8.25
CA ALA A 197 4.39 -4.56 -8.51
C ALA A 197 5.25 -4.89 -7.29
N THR A 198 4.75 -4.60 -6.09
CA THR A 198 5.48 -4.87 -4.84
C THR A 198 5.49 -6.36 -4.49
N LEU A 199 4.39 -7.09 -4.69
CA LEU A 199 4.32 -8.54 -4.48
C LEU A 199 5.35 -9.28 -5.34
N GLU A 200 5.44 -8.93 -6.63
CA GLU A 200 6.43 -9.49 -7.54
C GLU A 200 7.86 -9.09 -7.15
N SER A 201 8.05 -7.81 -6.81
CA SER A 201 9.37 -7.31 -6.40
C SER A 201 9.86 -7.93 -5.09
N LEU A 202 8.97 -8.19 -4.14
CA LEU A 202 9.28 -8.90 -2.90
C LEU A 202 9.63 -10.37 -3.12
N GLY A 203 9.23 -10.95 -4.26
CA GLY A 203 9.48 -12.35 -4.62
C GLY A 203 8.41 -13.35 -4.18
N PHE A 204 7.20 -12.89 -3.82
CA PHE A 204 6.07 -13.79 -3.55
C PHE A 204 5.58 -14.51 -4.80
N CYS A 205 5.82 -13.95 -5.96
CA CYS A 205 5.61 -14.54 -7.27
C CYS A 205 6.63 -13.96 -8.26
N LYS A 206 6.77 -14.58 -9.42
CA LYS A 206 7.69 -14.09 -10.46
C LYS A 206 7.12 -12.87 -11.18
N PRO A 207 7.96 -12.07 -11.85
CA PRO A 207 7.50 -10.99 -12.71
C PRO A 207 6.45 -11.46 -13.73
N GLY A 208 5.30 -10.78 -13.74
CA GLY A 208 4.15 -11.11 -14.58
C GLY A 208 3.18 -12.16 -14.00
N GLU A 209 3.50 -12.78 -12.87
CA GLU A 209 2.62 -13.76 -12.20
C GLU A 209 1.74 -13.13 -11.10
N GLY A 210 1.91 -11.84 -10.81
CA GLY A 210 1.17 -11.16 -9.74
C GLY A 210 -0.35 -11.23 -9.90
N ALA A 211 -0.84 -11.23 -11.16
CA ALA A 211 -2.26 -11.38 -11.44
C ALA A 211 -2.82 -12.74 -10.99
N ASP A 212 -2.09 -13.82 -11.23
CA ASP A 212 -2.47 -15.16 -10.76
C ASP A 212 -2.34 -15.26 -9.25
N PHE A 213 -1.35 -14.59 -8.67
CA PHE A 213 -1.13 -14.57 -7.23
C PHE A 213 -2.31 -13.97 -6.46
N VAL A 214 -2.90 -12.87 -6.95
CA VAL A 214 -4.02 -12.20 -6.26
C VAL A 214 -5.40 -12.72 -6.69
N ALA A 215 -5.47 -13.59 -7.69
CA ALA A 215 -6.72 -14.11 -8.24
C ALA A 215 -7.57 -14.83 -7.19
N ASN A 216 -8.88 -14.92 -7.47
CA ASN A 216 -9.86 -15.63 -6.64
C ASN A 216 -9.93 -15.11 -5.21
N GLN A 217 -9.68 -13.82 -5.00
CA GLN A 217 -9.74 -13.19 -3.68
C GLN A 217 -8.78 -13.81 -2.66
N ARG A 218 -7.65 -14.32 -3.11
CA ARG A 218 -6.63 -14.96 -2.28
C ARG A 218 -6.17 -14.11 -1.10
N THR A 219 -6.16 -12.78 -1.29
CA THR A 219 -5.72 -11.81 -0.27
C THR A 219 -6.84 -11.29 0.63
N ALA A 220 -8.09 -11.70 0.39
CA ALA A 220 -9.28 -11.29 1.12
C ALA A 220 -9.45 -12.08 2.44
N PRO A 221 -10.43 -11.68 3.30
CA PRO A 221 -10.83 -12.51 4.42
C PRO A 221 -11.23 -13.92 3.97
N GLY A 222 -10.58 -14.93 4.54
CA GLY A 222 -10.78 -16.35 4.18
C GLY A 222 -9.89 -16.88 3.06
N GLY A 223 -9.10 -16.02 2.43
CA GLY A 223 -8.06 -16.45 1.49
C GLY A 223 -6.82 -16.99 2.23
N ASP A 224 -5.94 -17.64 1.50
CA ASP A 224 -4.75 -18.31 2.04
C ASP A 224 -3.54 -17.37 2.20
N PHE A 225 -3.61 -16.13 1.70
CA PHE A 225 -2.58 -15.11 1.88
C PHE A 225 -3.20 -13.78 2.33
N PRO A 226 -3.56 -13.64 3.62
CA PRO A 226 -4.16 -12.42 4.14
C PRO A 226 -3.27 -11.20 3.94
N MET A 227 -3.83 -10.13 3.37
CA MET A 227 -3.08 -8.91 3.11
C MET A 227 -3.89 -7.66 3.44
N ASN A 228 -3.21 -6.62 3.99
CA ASN A 228 -3.82 -5.32 4.31
C ASN A 228 -5.11 -5.45 5.13
N THR A 229 -5.06 -6.24 6.20
CA THR A 229 -6.20 -6.62 7.05
C THR A 229 -6.92 -5.45 7.72
N ASN A 230 -6.31 -4.25 7.76
CA ASN A 230 -6.98 -3.03 8.22
C ASN A 230 -7.88 -2.37 7.17
N GLY A 231 -7.82 -2.80 5.91
CA GLY A 231 -8.51 -2.20 4.77
C GLY A 231 -7.66 -1.24 3.94
N GLY A 232 -6.36 -1.21 4.18
CA GLY A 232 -5.38 -0.53 3.34
C GLY A 232 -5.52 0.98 3.23
N GLY A 233 -4.69 1.57 2.44
CA GLY A 233 -4.80 2.95 1.97
C GLY A 233 -5.97 3.14 1.01
N LEU A 234 -6.40 2.06 0.36
CA LEU A 234 -7.54 2.08 -0.58
C LEU A 234 -8.90 2.20 0.10
N SER A 235 -9.06 1.71 1.35
CA SER A 235 -10.38 1.66 1.99
C SER A 235 -10.40 2.02 3.47
N TYR A 236 -9.28 1.94 4.20
CA TYR A 236 -9.20 2.30 5.62
C TYR A 236 -8.87 3.76 5.84
N CYS A 237 -7.66 4.18 5.54
CA CYS A 237 -7.20 5.57 5.60
C CYS A 237 -5.90 5.74 4.81
N HIS A 238 -5.66 6.94 4.29
CA HIS A 238 -4.39 7.26 3.68
C HIS A 238 -3.99 8.70 4.03
N THR A 239 -3.00 8.85 4.88
CA THR A 239 -2.60 10.10 5.55
C THR A 239 -1.30 10.69 5.00
N GLY A 240 -0.85 10.22 3.83
CA GLY A 240 0.43 10.62 3.24
C GLY A 240 1.66 9.91 3.83
N MET A 241 1.58 9.42 5.08
CA MET A 241 2.60 8.58 5.73
C MET A 241 1.96 7.27 6.20
N TYR A 242 1.24 6.62 5.29
CA TYR A 242 0.42 5.45 5.61
C TYR A 242 1.24 4.24 6.11
N GLY A 243 2.55 4.17 5.81
CA GLY A 243 3.44 3.12 6.33
C GLY A 243 3.37 2.91 7.84
N MET A 244 3.09 3.95 8.62
CA MET A 244 2.83 3.86 10.06
C MET A 244 1.68 2.91 10.38
N PHE A 245 0.60 2.95 9.59
CA PHE A 245 -0.60 2.15 9.83
C PHE A 245 -0.41 0.69 9.45
N LEU A 246 0.51 0.38 8.53
CA LEU A 246 0.93 -0.99 8.24
C LEU A 246 1.58 -1.63 9.47
N VAL A 247 2.50 -0.92 10.11
CA VAL A 247 3.16 -1.39 11.34
C VAL A 247 2.16 -1.55 12.48
N LEU A 248 1.26 -0.57 12.67
CA LEU A 248 0.23 -0.64 13.72
C LEU A 248 -0.70 -1.83 13.55
N GLU A 249 -1.14 -2.12 12.33
CA GLU A 249 -1.99 -3.28 12.08
C GLU A 249 -1.25 -4.59 12.27
N ALA A 250 -0.02 -4.71 11.75
CA ALA A 250 0.81 -5.88 11.94
C ALA A 250 1.01 -6.22 13.43
N VAL A 251 1.38 -5.22 14.23
CA VAL A 251 1.54 -5.40 15.69
C VAL A 251 0.24 -5.84 16.36
N ARG A 252 -0.90 -5.29 15.96
CA ARG A 252 -2.21 -5.66 16.51
C ARG A 252 -2.64 -7.06 16.11
N GLN A 253 -2.41 -7.46 14.85
CA GLN A 253 -2.69 -8.81 14.38
C GLN A 253 -1.87 -9.85 15.17
N LEU A 254 -0.57 -9.61 15.31
CA LEU A 254 0.33 -10.50 16.05
C LEU A 254 0.01 -10.58 17.54
N ARG A 255 -0.62 -9.55 18.11
CA ARG A 255 -1.09 -9.51 19.51
C ARG A 255 -2.50 -10.05 19.72
N GLY A 256 -3.26 -10.34 18.68
CA GLY A 256 -4.66 -10.74 18.81
C GLY A 256 -5.60 -9.57 19.17
N GLU A 257 -5.31 -8.35 18.75
CA GLU A 257 -6.01 -7.13 19.14
C GLU A 257 -6.87 -6.52 18.02
N THR A 258 -7.22 -7.27 16.97
CA THR A 258 -7.88 -6.72 15.77
C THR A 258 -9.38 -7.01 15.68
N GLY A 259 -9.97 -7.75 16.62
CA GLY A 259 -11.41 -8.01 16.68
C GLY A 259 -11.89 -8.84 15.48
N GLU A 260 -12.94 -8.44 14.78
CA GLU A 260 -13.58 -9.22 13.70
C GLU A 260 -12.65 -9.54 12.51
N ARG A 261 -11.55 -8.80 12.34
CA ARG A 261 -10.56 -9.05 11.28
C ARG A 261 -9.35 -9.84 11.78
N GLN A 262 -9.41 -10.38 13.01
CA GLN A 262 -8.32 -11.15 13.59
C GLN A 262 -8.08 -12.44 12.80
N LEU A 263 -6.83 -12.65 12.41
CA LEU A 263 -6.35 -13.90 11.84
C LEU A 263 -6.14 -14.96 12.92
N GLU A 264 -6.26 -16.20 12.54
CA GLU A 264 -6.03 -17.31 13.45
C GLU A 264 -4.53 -17.49 13.70
N ASN A 265 -4.08 -17.17 14.93
CA ASN A 265 -2.72 -17.37 15.44
C ASN A 265 -1.57 -16.93 14.52
N PRO A 266 -1.59 -15.74 13.91
CA PRO A 266 -0.48 -15.28 13.06
C PRO A 266 0.77 -15.11 13.91
N LYS A 267 1.94 -15.57 13.40
CA LYS A 267 3.23 -15.51 14.07
C LYS A 267 4.17 -14.52 13.44
N THR A 268 4.03 -14.30 12.15
CA THR A 268 4.94 -13.52 11.32
C THR A 268 4.19 -12.54 10.43
N CYS A 269 4.77 -11.40 10.18
CA CYS A 269 4.23 -10.41 9.26
C CYS A 269 5.36 -9.74 8.46
N LEU A 270 5.23 -9.74 7.14
CA LEU A 270 6.03 -8.90 6.29
C LEU A 270 5.32 -7.56 6.06
N ILE A 271 6.03 -6.47 6.28
CA ILE A 271 5.56 -5.10 6.04
C ILE A 271 6.42 -4.49 4.94
N ASN A 272 5.79 -3.88 3.95
CA ASN A 272 6.50 -3.12 2.93
C ASN A 272 5.86 -1.74 2.73
N GLY A 273 6.65 -0.70 2.96
CA GLY A 273 6.30 0.69 2.73
C GLY A 273 6.94 1.20 1.44
N THR A 274 6.17 1.96 0.65
CA THR A 274 6.64 2.59 -0.58
C THR A 274 6.52 4.10 -0.48
N GLY A 275 7.50 4.82 -1.00
CA GLY A 275 7.54 6.28 -1.03
C GLY A 275 7.90 6.85 -2.40
N GLY A 276 7.64 8.16 -2.57
CA GLY A 276 7.85 8.85 -3.83
C GLY A 276 7.02 8.27 -4.97
N ALA A 277 7.55 8.27 -6.18
CA ALA A 277 6.95 7.64 -7.35
C ALA A 277 7.56 6.23 -7.54
N LEU A 278 7.24 5.29 -6.65
CA LEU A 278 7.85 3.95 -6.55
C LEU A 278 9.37 3.98 -6.28
N SER A 279 9.89 5.11 -5.81
CA SER A 279 11.33 5.41 -5.79
C SER A 279 12.04 4.96 -4.53
N SER A 280 11.34 4.76 -3.44
CA SER A 280 11.90 4.30 -2.17
C SER A 280 11.03 3.23 -1.52
N THR A 281 11.65 2.33 -0.81
CA THR A 281 10.97 1.19 -0.19
C THR A 281 11.65 0.82 1.12
N GLY A 282 10.82 0.53 2.13
CA GLY A 282 11.26 -0.08 3.39
C GLY A 282 10.55 -1.40 3.62
N THR A 283 11.29 -2.45 3.96
CA THR A 283 10.74 -3.76 4.32
C THR A 283 11.08 -4.10 5.76
N ILE A 284 10.09 -4.57 6.51
CA ILE A 284 10.23 -4.98 7.91
C ILE A 284 9.62 -6.37 8.07
N ILE A 285 10.29 -7.25 8.79
CA ILE A 285 9.75 -8.54 9.22
C ILE A 285 9.50 -8.48 10.73
N LEU A 286 8.25 -8.67 11.11
CA LEU A 286 7.83 -8.75 12.51
C LEU A 286 7.43 -10.19 12.86
N ALA A 287 7.70 -10.56 14.12
CA ALA A 287 7.24 -11.86 14.65
C ALA A 287 6.91 -11.79 16.14
N ILE A 288 6.21 -12.82 16.60
CA ILE A 288 6.01 -13.14 18.02
C ILE A 288 6.51 -14.54 18.33
N ASP A 289 6.74 -14.80 19.62
CA ASP A 289 7.11 -16.12 20.12
C ASP A 289 5.94 -17.12 20.01
#